data_3423cd5933151f0d26b46ef4e8210e81
#
_entry.id   3423cd5933151f0d26b46ef4e8210e81
#
_cell.length_a   1.000
_cell.length_b   1.000
_cell.length_c   1.000
_cell.angle_alpha   90.00
_cell.angle_beta   90.00
_cell.angle_gamma   90.00
#
_symmetry.space_group_name_H-M   'P 1'
#
loop_
_entity.id
_entity.type
_entity.pdbx_description
1 polymer ?
#
loop_
_entity_poly.entity_id
_entity_poly.type
_entity_poly.pdbx_seq_one_letter_code
_entity_poly.pdbx_strand_id
1 'polypeptide(L)'
;MNVDHANTNSSFKDTVYMSNLCQEITLPTKPLQHIDDPEGEIALCILSAINVGVLKELDDLEELCELAVRALEEIIDYQKYPVEAAEKSTKARRSLGIGYIGLAHYLARHGVKYNDK
;
A
#
# COMPACT_ATOMS: atom_id res chain seq x y z
N MET A 1 11.87 -3.33 16.77
CA MET A 1 10.72 -4.02 16.12
C MET A 1 11.27 -5.12 15.23
N ASN A 2 10.73 -6.33 15.29
CA ASN A 2 11.11 -7.36 14.34
C ASN A 2 10.25 -7.20 13.09
N VAL A 3 10.82 -6.66 12.02
CA VAL A 3 10.12 -6.40 10.76
C VAL A 3 10.15 -7.58 9.80
N ASP A 4 10.99 -8.58 10.08
CA ASP A 4 11.05 -9.83 9.35
C ASP A 4 10.16 -10.88 10.04
N HIS A 5 8.85 -10.69 9.93
CA HIS A 5 7.84 -11.47 10.61
C HIS A 5 6.70 -11.88 9.66
N ALA A 6 5.84 -12.81 10.12
CA ALA A 6 4.66 -13.27 9.36
C ALA A 6 3.68 -12.14 8.95
N ASN A 7 3.80 -10.95 9.53
CA ASN A 7 3.01 -9.78 9.19
C ASN A 7 3.60 -8.91 8.06
N THR A 8 4.66 -9.38 7.38
CA THR A 8 5.18 -8.67 6.22
C THR A 8 4.12 -8.64 5.11
N ASN A 9 4.02 -7.50 4.44
CA ASN A 9 3.07 -7.30 3.35
C ASN A 9 3.52 -7.95 2.03
N SER A 10 4.68 -8.60 2.03
CA SER A 10 5.27 -9.20 0.84
C SER A 10 4.95 -10.68 0.75
N SER A 11 4.50 -11.14 -0.41
CA SER A 11 4.43 -12.55 -0.78
C SER A 11 5.78 -13.12 -1.21
N PHE A 12 6.80 -12.28 -1.38
CA PHE A 12 8.15 -12.68 -1.73
C PHE A 12 8.92 -13.14 -0.49
N LYS A 13 9.84 -14.08 -0.69
CA LYS A 13 10.74 -14.58 0.36
C LYS A 13 11.96 -13.66 0.57
N ASP A 14 11.74 -12.37 0.52
CA ASP A 14 12.79 -11.37 0.72
C ASP A 14 12.83 -10.93 2.18
N THR A 15 14.03 -10.69 2.69
CA THR A 15 14.19 -10.22 4.07
C THR A 15 13.77 -8.75 4.20
N VAL A 16 12.97 -8.47 5.22
CA VAL A 16 12.51 -7.13 5.53
C VAL A 16 13.37 -6.54 6.65
N TYR A 17 14.06 -5.43 6.36
CA TYR A 17 14.95 -4.77 7.30
C TYR A 17 14.33 -3.56 8.00
N MET A 18 13.32 -2.93 7.40
CA MET A 18 12.73 -1.71 7.91
C MET A 18 11.26 -1.57 7.49
N SER A 19 10.56 -0.64 8.12
CA SER A 19 9.23 -0.18 7.74
C SER A 19 9.27 1.28 7.29
N ASN A 20 8.18 1.78 6.74
CA ASN A 20 7.98 3.21 6.51
C ASN A 20 7.79 3.96 7.84
N LEU A 21 7.67 5.30 7.77
CA LEU A 21 7.53 6.18 8.94
C LEU A 21 6.35 5.79 9.84
N CYS A 22 5.19 5.51 9.25
CA CYS A 22 3.97 5.16 9.99
C CYS A 22 3.91 3.68 10.41
N GLN A 23 4.88 2.87 10.01
CA GLN A 23 5.05 1.46 10.39
C GLN A 23 3.93 0.50 9.92
N GLU A 24 3.12 0.91 8.97
CA GLU A 24 2.08 0.05 8.37
C GLU A 24 2.58 -0.78 7.19
N ILE A 25 3.77 -0.45 6.64
CA ILE A 25 4.34 -1.13 5.49
C ILE A 25 5.68 -1.75 5.85
N THR A 26 5.81 -3.05 5.60
CA THR A 26 7.03 -3.82 5.81
C THR A 26 7.44 -4.48 4.51
N LEU A 27 8.17 -3.74 3.68
CA LEU A 27 8.64 -4.17 2.37
C LEU A 27 10.14 -4.43 2.38
N PRO A 28 10.64 -5.40 1.58
CA PRO A 28 12.06 -5.65 1.46
C PRO A 28 12.78 -4.49 0.80
N THR A 29 13.98 -4.22 1.30
CA THR A 29 14.90 -3.19 0.77
C THR A 29 16.30 -3.75 0.70
N LYS A 30 17.17 -3.10 -0.10
CA LYS A 30 18.61 -3.36 -0.10
C LYS A 30 19.35 -2.05 0.05
N PRO A 31 20.33 -1.96 0.97
CA PRO A 31 21.09 -0.74 1.17
C PRO A 31 21.86 -0.35 -0.10
N LEU A 32 21.96 0.96 -0.34
CA LEU A 32 22.72 1.52 -1.44
C LEU A 32 24.11 1.89 -0.94
N GLN A 33 25.14 1.59 -1.73
CA GLN A 33 26.52 2.09 -1.50
C GLN A 33 26.69 3.53 -2.02
N HIS A 34 25.95 3.87 -3.08
CA HIS A 34 25.86 5.21 -3.67
C HIS A 34 24.50 5.35 -4.37
N ILE A 35 24.15 6.55 -4.80
CA ILE A 35 22.79 6.86 -5.34
C ILE A 35 22.42 6.04 -6.59
N ASP A 36 23.40 5.71 -7.40
CA ASP A 36 23.25 4.96 -8.65
C ASP A 36 23.65 3.48 -8.48
N ASP A 37 23.58 2.95 -7.28
CA ASP A 37 23.93 1.55 -7.00
C ASP A 37 22.92 0.60 -7.66
N PRO A 38 23.32 -0.21 -8.64
CA PRO A 38 22.42 -1.11 -9.36
C PRO A 38 21.93 -2.27 -8.48
N GLU A 39 22.60 -2.56 -7.37
CA GLU A 39 22.20 -3.63 -6.45
C GLU A 39 21.29 -3.13 -5.33
N GLY A 40 21.19 -1.82 -5.14
CA GLY A 40 20.31 -1.22 -4.13
C GLY A 40 18.83 -1.33 -4.48
N GLU A 41 17.98 -1.32 -3.47
CA GLU A 41 16.52 -1.28 -3.63
C GLU A 41 15.88 -0.37 -2.59
N ILE A 42 15.09 0.60 -3.05
CA ILE A 42 14.27 1.46 -2.21
C ILE A 42 12.82 1.05 -2.39
N ALA A 43 12.22 0.50 -1.34
CA ALA A 43 10.82 0.10 -1.38
C ALA A 43 9.90 1.33 -1.37
N LEU A 44 8.94 1.34 -2.29
CA LEU A 44 7.84 2.29 -2.32
C LEU A 44 6.52 1.55 -2.29
N CYS A 45 5.51 2.21 -1.75
CA CYS A 45 4.13 1.76 -1.82
C CYS A 45 3.26 2.90 -2.33
N ILE A 46 2.43 2.61 -3.32
CA ILE A 46 1.48 3.57 -3.88
C ILE A 46 0.19 3.47 -3.08
N LEU A 47 -0.27 4.59 -2.55
CA LEU A 47 -1.35 4.63 -1.57
C LEU A 47 -2.62 5.26 -2.13
N SER A 48 -3.77 4.72 -1.71
CA SER A 48 -5.10 5.29 -1.91
C SER A 48 -6.01 4.96 -0.73
N ALA A 49 -7.16 5.61 -0.67
CA ALA A 49 -8.20 5.28 0.30
C ALA A 49 -9.59 5.53 -0.28
N ILE A 50 -10.49 4.59 -0.04
CA ILE A 50 -11.90 4.70 -0.44
C ILE A 50 -12.67 5.36 0.70
N ASN A 51 -13.38 6.44 0.41
CA ASN A 51 -14.23 7.10 1.39
C ASN A 51 -15.59 6.40 1.50
N VAL A 52 -15.65 5.39 2.36
CA VAL A 52 -16.91 4.66 2.59
C VAL A 52 -17.97 5.50 3.29
N GLY A 53 -17.58 6.59 3.96
CA GLY A 53 -18.52 7.47 4.65
C GLY A 53 -19.51 8.19 3.73
N VAL A 54 -19.22 8.31 2.43
CA VAL A 54 -20.09 8.94 1.43
C VAL A 54 -20.89 7.94 0.61
N LEU A 55 -20.63 6.64 0.72
CA LEU A 55 -21.38 5.61 0.03
C LEU A 55 -22.80 5.54 0.57
N LYS A 56 -23.75 5.35 -0.33
CA LYS A 56 -25.15 5.08 0.05
C LYS A 56 -25.34 3.63 0.42
N GLU A 57 -24.82 2.76 -0.41
CA GLU A 57 -24.85 1.30 -0.25
C GLU A 57 -23.42 0.74 -0.42
N LEU A 58 -23.19 -0.46 0.08
CA LEU A 58 -21.91 -1.15 -0.09
C LEU A 58 -21.75 -1.82 -1.45
N ASP A 59 -22.81 -1.89 -2.23
CA ASP A 59 -22.80 -2.56 -3.54
C ASP A 59 -21.82 -1.90 -4.52
N ASP A 60 -21.58 -0.60 -4.38
CA ASP A 60 -20.60 0.15 -5.18
C ASP A 60 -19.14 -0.12 -4.77
N LEU A 61 -18.90 -0.79 -3.63
CA LEU A 61 -17.56 -0.94 -3.05
C LEU A 61 -16.67 -1.82 -3.93
N GLU A 62 -17.22 -2.86 -4.54
CA GLU A 62 -16.46 -3.77 -5.40
C GLU A 62 -15.90 -3.02 -6.62
N GLU A 63 -16.74 -2.26 -7.31
CA GLU A 63 -16.33 -1.45 -8.46
C GLU A 63 -15.30 -0.39 -8.07
N LEU A 64 -15.48 0.28 -6.94
CA LEU A 64 -14.54 1.26 -6.42
C LEU A 64 -13.20 0.64 -6.04
N CYS A 65 -13.19 -0.56 -5.46
CA CYS A 65 -11.96 -1.28 -5.16
C CYS A 65 -11.23 -1.66 -6.45
N GLU A 66 -11.93 -2.19 -7.45
CA GLU A 66 -11.33 -2.52 -8.75
C GLU A 66 -10.74 -1.27 -9.41
N LEU A 67 -11.48 -0.17 -9.43
CA LEU A 67 -11.01 1.10 -10.00
C LEU A 67 -9.79 1.62 -9.26
N ALA A 68 -9.77 1.57 -7.93
CA ALA A 68 -8.63 2.00 -7.12
C ALA A 68 -7.38 1.15 -7.40
N VAL A 69 -7.51 -0.17 -7.48
CA VAL A 69 -6.39 -1.07 -7.82
C VAL A 69 -5.86 -0.73 -9.22
N ARG A 70 -6.72 -0.64 -10.23
CA ARG A 70 -6.32 -0.32 -11.60
C ARG A 70 -5.62 1.03 -11.69
N ALA A 71 -6.18 2.05 -11.04
CA ALA A 71 -5.59 3.40 -11.05
C ALA A 71 -4.20 3.42 -10.42
N LEU A 72 -4.00 2.74 -9.29
CA LEU A 72 -2.69 2.68 -8.64
C LEU A 72 -1.68 1.83 -9.43
N GLU A 73 -2.13 0.76 -10.06
CA GLU A 73 -1.32 -0.09 -10.92
C GLU A 73 -0.78 0.69 -12.12
N GLU A 74 -1.60 1.50 -12.77
CA GLU A 74 -1.19 2.38 -13.86
C GLU A 74 -0.20 3.45 -13.40
N ILE A 75 -0.36 3.99 -12.19
CA ILE A 75 0.56 5.00 -11.63
C ILE A 75 1.97 4.42 -11.49
N ILE A 76 2.13 3.14 -11.15
CA ILE A 76 3.44 2.49 -11.04
C ILE A 76 4.24 2.64 -12.36
N ASP A 77 3.59 2.49 -13.49
CA ASP A 77 4.24 2.57 -14.79
C ASP A 77 4.33 3.99 -15.33
N TYR A 78 3.38 4.85 -14.98
CA TYR A 78 3.30 6.23 -15.48
C TYR A 78 4.24 7.20 -14.75
N GLN A 79 4.47 7.01 -13.45
CA GLN A 79 5.27 7.94 -12.66
C GLN A 79 6.75 7.92 -13.04
N LYS A 80 7.43 9.03 -12.80
CA LYS A 80 8.88 9.14 -12.95
C LYS A 80 9.54 8.90 -11.60
N TYR A 81 10.50 8.00 -11.59
CA TYR A 81 11.26 7.67 -10.38
C TYR A 81 12.51 8.55 -10.29
N PRO A 82 12.81 9.13 -9.11
CA PRO A 82 13.97 9.99 -8.94
C PRO A 82 15.31 9.23 -8.94
N VAL A 83 15.27 7.93 -8.59
CA VAL A 83 16.43 7.04 -8.55
C VAL A 83 16.06 5.65 -9.04
N GLU A 84 17.01 4.98 -9.71
CA GLU A 84 16.81 3.67 -10.31
C GLU A 84 16.45 2.59 -9.28
N ALA A 85 17.05 2.63 -8.09
CA ALA A 85 16.77 1.70 -7.00
C ALA A 85 15.30 1.70 -6.56
N ALA A 86 14.61 2.85 -6.64
CA ALA A 86 13.17 2.97 -6.35
C ALA A 86 12.32 2.41 -7.50
N GLU A 87 12.68 2.70 -8.76
CA GLU A 87 11.99 2.17 -9.92
C GLU A 87 12.07 0.65 -9.97
N LYS A 88 13.27 0.10 -9.85
CA LYS A 88 13.55 -1.34 -9.84
C LYS A 88 12.71 -2.06 -8.79
N SER A 89 12.75 -1.61 -7.55
CA SER A 89 12.01 -2.21 -6.44
C SER A 89 10.50 -2.12 -6.64
N THR A 90 10.00 -0.95 -7.06
CA THR A 90 8.57 -0.71 -7.22
C THR A 90 8.00 -1.51 -8.37
N LYS A 91 8.63 -1.52 -9.54
CA LYS A 91 8.17 -2.28 -10.70
C LYS A 91 8.27 -3.79 -10.51
N ALA A 92 9.27 -4.26 -9.75
CA ALA A 92 9.41 -5.68 -9.46
C ALA A 92 8.33 -6.23 -8.52
N ARG A 93 7.87 -5.41 -7.55
CA ARG A 93 6.95 -5.87 -6.49
C ARG A 93 5.54 -5.30 -6.61
N ARG A 94 5.37 -4.16 -7.28
CA ARG A 94 4.09 -3.49 -7.53
C ARG A 94 3.22 -3.36 -6.29
N SER A 95 3.81 -2.93 -5.18
CA SER A 95 3.15 -2.87 -3.89
C SER A 95 2.15 -1.72 -3.82
N LEU A 96 0.89 -2.06 -3.53
CA LEU A 96 -0.22 -1.12 -3.37
C LEU A 96 -0.71 -1.13 -1.92
N GLY A 97 -1.09 0.04 -1.41
CA GLY A 97 -1.78 0.18 -0.14
C GLY A 97 -3.13 0.87 -0.34
N ILE A 98 -4.22 0.12 -0.26
CA ILE A 98 -5.57 0.66 -0.40
C ILE A 98 -6.28 0.49 0.93
N GLY A 99 -6.59 1.62 1.56
CA GLY A 99 -7.34 1.67 2.81
C GLY A 99 -8.77 2.15 2.60
N TYR A 100 -9.44 2.39 3.71
CA TYR A 100 -10.75 3.06 3.71
C TYR A 100 -10.76 4.18 4.77
N ILE A 101 -11.54 5.22 4.50
CA ILE A 101 -11.78 6.34 5.41
C ILE A 101 -13.29 6.52 5.58
N GLY A 102 -13.68 7.24 6.65
CA GLY A 102 -15.09 7.53 6.90
C GLY A 102 -15.90 6.36 7.46
N LEU A 103 -15.29 5.26 7.91
CA LEU A 103 -16.00 4.10 8.46
C LEU A 103 -16.89 4.49 9.64
N ALA A 104 -16.39 5.28 10.59
CA ALA A 104 -17.19 5.73 11.74
C ALA A 104 -18.44 6.49 11.31
N HIS A 105 -18.33 7.33 10.29
CA HIS A 105 -19.47 8.05 9.72
C HIS A 105 -20.46 7.10 9.05
N TYR A 106 -19.96 6.14 8.27
CA TYR A 106 -20.79 5.11 7.63
C TYR A 106 -21.60 4.33 8.69
N LEU A 107 -20.93 3.79 9.71
CA LEU A 107 -21.56 3.04 10.79
C LEU A 107 -22.61 3.86 11.53
N ALA A 108 -22.29 5.12 11.87
CA ALA A 108 -23.23 6.02 12.55
C ALA A 108 -24.49 6.28 11.72
N ARG A 109 -24.37 6.48 10.41
CA ARG A 109 -25.52 6.66 9.50
C ARG A 109 -26.44 5.45 9.45
N HIS A 110 -25.89 4.25 9.58
CA HIS A 110 -26.63 2.98 9.53
C HIS A 110 -27.04 2.46 10.90
N GLY A 111 -26.72 3.20 11.97
CA GLY A 111 -27.05 2.80 13.35
C GLY A 111 -26.30 1.55 13.81
N VAL A 112 -25.14 1.25 13.20
CA VAL A 112 -24.31 0.07 13.50
C VAL A 112 -23.15 0.47 14.39
N LYS A 113 -22.82 -0.34 15.38
CA LYS A 113 -21.63 -0.17 16.24
C LYS A 113 -20.50 -1.06 15.77
N TYR A 114 -19.27 -0.72 16.12
CA TYR A 114 -18.06 -1.51 15.76
C TYR A 114 -18.11 -2.96 16.26
N ASN A 115 -18.84 -3.23 17.33
CA ASN A 115 -18.95 -4.55 17.94
C ASN A 115 -20.29 -5.27 17.63
N ASP A 116 -21.11 -4.72 16.76
CA ASP A 116 -22.31 -5.39 16.32
C ASP A 116 -21.94 -6.59 15.42
N LYS A 117 -22.73 -7.68 15.54
CA LYS A 117 -22.52 -8.93 14.79
C LYS A 117 -23.44 -8.98 13.58
#